data_70c24dc3ba31d722820f1df5dd31b01f
#
_entry.id   70c24dc3ba31d722820f1df5dd31b01f
#
_cell.length_a   1.000
_cell.length_b   1.000
_cell.length_c   1.000
_cell.angle_alpha   90.00
_cell.angle_beta   90.00
_cell.angle_gamma   90.00
#
_symmetry.space_group_name_H-M   'P 1'
#
loop_
_entity.id
_entity.type
_entity.pdbx_description
1 polymer ?
#
loop_
_entity_poly.entity_id
_entity_poly.type
_entity_poly.pdbx_seq_one_letter_code
_entity_poly.pdbx_strand_id
1 'polypeptide(L)'
;MTSTLTPLKQPIALRTEYITSHPTTTRVKQHSNSWSGGDFTITKCPTDDSPLAEKLFTVDGDFKSMSQRRYFQDASGLPLFEIAHKRFGVTWFVHLPGGKENTSSSPIATIVPQWHALKDKFDVYLNNAAAGGEETILEVRGQDIFKSKTHVYYKGALVTAIKLKDMVSVYIPGKGPTWELEVAEGMDLSLVAIIGVVLATVLYQSSYKGTAPKSSGSDPDPGVGSSGKELAP
;
A
#
# COMPACT_ATOMS: atom_id res chain seq x y z
N MET A 1 24.64 4.65 -1.00
CA MET A 1 24.91 3.56 -0.05
C MET A 1 23.86 2.49 -0.32
N THR A 2 24.28 1.32 -0.74
CA THR A 2 23.45 0.13 -0.86
C THR A 2 23.15 -0.38 0.55
N SER A 3 21.88 -0.49 0.91
CA SER A 3 21.49 -1.03 2.20
C SER A 3 21.76 -2.53 2.18
N THR A 4 22.57 -3.04 3.09
CA THR A 4 22.86 -4.48 3.14
C THR A 4 21.68 -5.19 3.79
N LEU A 5 20.97 -6.02 3.01
CA LEU A 5 19.88 -6.87 3.50
C LEU A 5 20.44 -8.03 4.32
N THR A 6 19.72 -8.44 5.34
CA THR A 6 20.07 -9.57 6.22
C THR A 6 19.22 -10.79 5.84
N PRO A 7 19.81 -11.90 5.36
CA PRO A 7 19.09 -13.14 5.12
C PRO A 7 18.42 -13.66 6.40
N LEU A 8 17.22 -14.20 6.27
CA LEU A 8 16.48 -14.73 7.40
C LEU A 8 16.83 -16.20 7.67
N LYS A 9 17.19 -16.52 8.91
CA LYS A 9 17.41 -17.92 9.34
C LYS A 9 16.08 -18.68 9.39
N GLN A 10 15.00 -18.04 9.80
CA GLN A 10 13.64 -18.56 9.79
C GLN A 10 12.83 -17.70 8.81
N PRO A 11 12.25 -18.31 7.78
CA PRO A 11 11.45 -17.57 6.80
C PRO A 11 10.25 -16.89 7.42
N ILE A 12 9.83 -15.77 6.81
CA ILE A 12 8.63 -15.03 7.20
C ILE A 12 7.69 -14.97 6.00
N ALA A 13 6.49 -15.55 6.15
CA ALA A 13 5.55 -15.67 5.05
C ALA A 13 4.09 -15.62 5.48
N LEU A 14 3.24 -15.05 4.63
CA LEU A 14 1.80 -15.30 4.58
C LEU A 14 1.51 -16.55 3.75
N ARG A 15 2.34 -16.76 2.69
CA ARG A 15 2.29 -17.93 1.80
C ARG A 15 3.69 -18.46 1.55
N THR A 16 3.92 -19.71 1.89
CA THR A 16 5.25 -20.34 1.84
C THR A 16 5.77 -20.55 0.42
N GLU A 17 4.89 -20.64 -0.57
CA GLU A 17 5.23 -20.80 -1.99
C GLU A 17 5.90 -19.57 -2.62
N TYR A 18 5.80 -18.41 -1.96
CA TYR A 18 6.43 -17.16 -2.44
C TYR A 18 7.67 -16.75 -1.65
N ILE A 19 8.17 -17.63 -0.78
CA ILE A 19 9.44 -17.42 -0.06
C ILE A 19 10.60 -17.41 -1.06
N THR A 20 11.37 -16.32 -1.07
CA THR A 20 12.55 -16.26 -1.95
C THR A 20 13.76 -16.97 -1.33
N SER A 21 14.46 -17.75 -2.14
CA SER A 21 15.68 -18.49 -1.76
C SER A 21 16.97 -17.70 -1.96
N HIS A 22 16.88 -16.49 -2.45
CA HIS A 22 18.01 -15.57 -2.70
C HIS A 22 17.53 -14.12 -2.66
N PRO A 23 18.41 -13.14 -2.45
CA PRO A 23 18.04 -11.74 -2.53
C PRO A 23 17.39 -11.43 -3.88
N THR A 24 16.18 -10.85 -3.84
CA THR A 24 15.36 -10.64 -5.04
C THR A 24 14.90 -9.19 -5.10
N THR A 25 14.93 -8.61 -6.30
CA THR A 25 14.37 -7.28 -6.53
C THR A 25 13.03 -7.39 -7.25
N THR A 26 11.99 -6.75 -6.70
CA THR A 26 10.68 -6.66 -7.32
C THR A 26 10.33 -5.20 -7.59
N ARG A 27 9.35 -4.99 -8.46
CA ARG A 27 8.85 -3.67 -8.81
C ARG A 27 7.34 -3.63 -8.68
N VAL A 28 6.84 -2.66 -7.93
CA VAL A 28 5.41 -2.35 -7.78
C VAL A 28 5.10 -1.12 -8.63
N LYS A 29 4.29 -1.28 -9.66
CA LYS A 29 3.84 -0.21 -10.55
C LYS A 29 2.36 0.06 -10.33
N GLN A 30 2.02 1.29 -9.98
CA GLN A 30 0.63 1.75 -9.89
C GLN A 30 0.13 2.14 -11.28
N HIS A 31 -1.12 1.78 -11.61
CA HIS A 31 -1.77 2.19 -12.84
C HIS A 31 -2.55 3.49 -12.63
N SER A 32 -2.27 4.50 -13.45
CA SER A 32 -2.88 5.82 -13.32
C SER A 32 -4.27 5.92 -13.93
N ASN A 33 -4.61 5.00 -14.83
CA ASN A 33 -5.88 5.02 -15.57
C ASN A 33 -7.04 4.36 -14.81
N SER A 34 -6.77 3.79 -13.64
CA SER A 34 -7.84 3.25 -12.81
C SER A 34 -8.48 4.37 -12.00
N TRP A 35 -9.79 4.50 -12.10
CA TRP A 35 -10.59 5.43 -11.29
C TRP A 35 -10.43 5.19 -9.79
N SER A 36 -9.95 4.02 -9.42
CA SER A 36 -9.73 3.63 -8.02
C SER A 36 -8.38 4.09 -7.48
N GLY A 37 -7.40 4.41 -8.34
CA GLY A 37 -6.00 4.59 -7.93
C GLY A 37 -5.42 3.36 -7.22
N GLY A 38 -6.14 2.23 -7.28
CA GLY A 38 -5.89 1.03 -6.51
C GLY A 38 -5.35 -0.16 -7.30
N ASP A 39 -5.12 0.00 -8.61
CA ASP A 39 -4.63 -1.09 -9.46
C ASP A 39 -3.11 -1.05 -9.55
N PHE A 40 -2.50 -2.22 -9.36
CA PHE A 40 -1.05 -2.37 -9.39
C PHE A 40 -0.65 -3.62 -10.18
N THR A 41 0.53 -3.58 -10.76
CA THR A 41 1.23 -4.76 -11.26
C THR A 41 2.55 -4.91 -10.51
N ILE A 42 2.82 -6.12 -10.03
CA ILE A 42 4.05 -6.47 -9.36
C ILE A 42 4.85 -7.42 -10.26
N THR A 43 6.11 -7.05 -10.53
CA THR A 43 7.01 -7.82 -11.38
C THR A 43 8.30 -8.12 -10.64
N LYS A 44 8.91 -9.27 -10.90
CA LYS A 44 10.29 -9.57 -10.55
C LYS A 44 11.19 -8.83 -11.54
N CYS A 45 12.20 -8.13 -11.04
CA CYS A 45 13.14 -7.44 -11.91
C CYS A 45 14.02 -8.44 -12.65
N PRO A 46 14.43 -8.13 -13.90
CA PRO A 46 15.39 -8.95 -14.64
C PRO A 46 16.67 -9.15 -13.85
N THR A 47 17.26 -10.34 -14.00
CA THR A 47 18.59 -10.70 -13.52
C THR A 47 19.42 -11.19 -14.69
N ASP A 48 20.72 -11.41 -14.50
CA ASP A 48 21.59 -11.97 -15.54
C ASP A 48 21.10 -13.35 -16.01
N ASP A 49 20.53 -14.14 -15.10
CA ASP A 49 19.98 -15.47 -15.40
C ASP A 49 18.56 -15.43 -16.00
N SER A 50 17.84 -14.33 -15.80
CA SER A 50 16.48 -14.14 -16.33
C SER A 50 16.32 -12.71 -16.85
N PRO A 51 16.60 -12.44 -18.13
CA PRO A 51 16.63 -11.09 -18.70
C PRO A 51 15.26 -10.45 -18.88
N LEU A 52 14.17 -11.22 -18.74
CA LEU A 52 12.79 -10.71 -18.85
C LEU A 52 12.18 -10.46 -17.48
N ALA A 53 11.43 -9.37 -17.39
CA ALA A 53 10.64 -9.09 -16.18
C ALA A 53 9.49 -10.11 -16.09
N GLU A 54 9.43 -10.83 -14.99
CA GLU A 54 8.37 -11.80 -14.69
C GLU A 54 7.24 -11.13 -13.91
N LYS A 55 5.99 -11.26 -14.39
CA LYS A 55 4.84 -10.80 -13.65
C LYS A 55 4.55 -11.78 -12.50
N LEU A 56 4.55 -11.26 -11.26
CA LEU A 56 4.27 -12.04 -10.06
C LEU A 56 2.81 -11.91 -9.63
N PHE A 57 2.34 -10.66 -9.50
CA PHE A 57 1.02 -10.37 -8.96
C PHE A 57 0.34 -9.23 -9.70
N THR A 58 -1.00 -9.23 -9.63
CA THR A 58 -1.86 -8.09 -9.96
C THR A 58 -2.72 -7.74 -8.76
N VAL A 59 -3.07 -6.47 -8.65
CA VAL A 59 -3.95 -5.96 -7.61
C VAL A 59 -5.00 -5.10 -8.27
N ASP A 60 -6.27 -5.45 -8.05
CA ASP A 60 -7.42 -4.72 -8.53
C ASP A 60 -8.10 -3.99 -7.37
N GLY A 61 -8.29 -2.68 -7.51
CA GLY A 61 -8.94 -1.84 -6.51
C GLY A 61 -10.45 -1.73 -6.75
N ASP A 62 -11.24 -1.95 -5.72
CA ASP A 62 -12.68 -1.68 -5.75
C ASP A 62 -12.96 -0.23 -5.37
N PHE A 63 -13.17 0.63 -6.38
CA PHE A 63 -13.44 2.05 -6.19
C PHE A 63 -14.78 2.34 -5.50
N LYS A 64 -15.73 1.42 -5.52
CA LYS A 64 -17.03 1.55 -4.85
C LYS A 64 -16.95 1.16 -3.37
N SER A 65 -15.88 0.49 -2.98
CA SER A 65 -15.70 0.05 -1.61
C SER A 65 -15.31 1.20 -0.69
N MET A 66 -16.15 1.49 0.30
CA MET A 66 -15.82 2.47 1.36
C MET A 66 -14.61 2.06 2.21
N SER A 67 -14.22 0.80 2.17
CA SER A 67 -13.05 0.23 2.84
C SER A 67 -11.80 0.16 1.96
N GLN A 68 -11.84 0.77 0.77
CA GLN A 68 -10.72 0.76 -0.20
C GLN A 68 -10.21 -0.66 -0.46
N ARG A 69 -11.13 -1.59 -0.68
CA ARG A 69 -10.83 -3.00 -0.86
C ARG A 69 -9.98 -3.24 -2.10
N ARG A 70 -9.01 -4.14 -1.98
CA ARG A 70 -8.13 -4.57 -3.07
C ARG A 70 -8.07 -6.08 -3.11
N TYR A 71 -8.12 -6.59 -4.32
CA TYR A 71 -8.04 -8.03 -4.61
C TYR A 71 -6.67 -8.33 -5.18
N PHE A 72 -5.92 -9.14 -4.46
CA PHE A 72 -4.57 -9.56 -4.81
C PHE A 72 -4.63 -10.91 -5.51
N GLN A 73 -4.06 -11.01 -6.71
CA GLN A 73 -4.06 -12.20 -7.54
C GLN A 73 -2.63 -12.54 -7.98
N ASP A 74 -2.36 -13.82 -8.21
CA ASP A 74 -1.11 -14.24 -8.83
C ASP A 74 -1.07 -13.95 -10.34
N ALA A 75 0.03 -14.36 -11.01
CA ALA A 75 0.21 -14.15 -12.45
C ALA A 75 -0.84 -14.86 -13.32
N SER A 76 -1.47 -15.94 -12.81
CA SER A 76 -2.52 -16.71 -13.48
C SER A 76 -3.92 -16.13 -13.25
N GLY A 77 -4.07 -15.18 -12.33
CA GLY A 77 -5.35 -14.62 -11.92
C GLY A 77 -5.99 -15.35 -10.74
N LEU A 78 -5.28 -16.27 -10.08
CA LEU A 78 -5.79 -16.95 -8.88
C LEU A 78 -5.84 -15.95 -7.72
N PRO A 79 -6.99 -15.77 -7.06
CA PRO A 79 -7.10 -14.91 -5.89
C PRO A 79 -6.24 -15.40 -4.73
N LEU A 80 -5.40 -14.53 -4.19
CA LEU A 80 -4.50 -14.83 -3.08
C LEU A 80 -4.93 -14.19 -1.77
N PHE A 81 -5.30 -12.89 -1.83
CA PHE A 81 -5.66 -12.10 -0.65
C PHE A 81 -6.70 -11.03 -0.98
N GLU A 82 -7.43 -10.62 0.04
CA GLU A 82 -8.21 -9.39 0.07
C GLU A 82 -7.61 -8.44 1.09
N ILE A 83 -7.33 -7.21 0.68
CA ILE A 83 -6.81 -6.15 1.55
C ILE A 83 -7.91 -5.11 1.72
N ALA A 84 -8.25 -4.79 2.95
CA ALA A 84 -9.27 -3.79 3.26
C ALA A 84 -8.80 -2.82 4.34
N HIS A 85 -9.13 -1.55 4.13
CA HIS A 85 -8.91 -0.51 5.13
C HIS A 85 -10.07 -0.49 6.14
N LYS A 86 -9.78 -0.27 7.41
CA LYS A 86 -10.81 -0.12 8.44
C LYS A 86 -11.70 1.09 8.09
N ARG A 87 -13.01 0.91 8.08
CA ARG A 87 -13.99 1.92 7.65
C ARG A 87 -13.86 3.26 8.39
N PHE A 88 -13.54 3.19 9.69
CA PHE A 88 -13.27 4.36 10.54
C PHE A 88 -11.94 4.15 11.25
N GLY A 89 -10.84 4.48 10.59
CA GLY A 89 -9.51 4.31 11.17
C GLY A 89 -8.44 4.27 10.09
N VAL A 90 -7.22 3.91 10.47
CA VAL A 90 -6.04 3.91 9.59
C VAL A 90 -5.47 2.50 9.38
N THR A 91 -6.05 1.49 10.02
CA THR A 91 -5.57 0.11 10.01
C THR A 91 -6.01 -0.61 8.74
N TRP A 92 -5.12 -1.40 8.17
CA TRP A 92 -5.37 -2.29 7.05
C TRP A 92 -5.38 -3.74 7.50
N PHE A 93 -6.30 -4.51 6.95
CA PHE A 93 -6.44 -5.93 7.21
C PHE A 93 -6.19 -6.73 5.95
N VAL A 94 -5.50 -7.84 6.08
CA VAL A 94 -5.26 -8.82 5.01
C VAL A 94 -6.03 -10.09 5.35
N HIS A 95 -6.89 -10.51 4.45
CA HIS A 95 -7.72 -11.70 4.57
C HIS A 95 -7.43 -12.68 3.44
N LEU A 96 -7.75 -13.94 3.65
CA LEU A 96 -7.84 -14.92 2.57
C LEU A 96 -9.04 -14.60 1.66
N PRO A 97 -8.99 -14.94 0.35
CA PRO A 97 -10.07 -14.64 -0.58
C PRO A 97 -11.37 -15.38 -0.21
N GLY A 98 -12.51 -14.72 -0.50
CA GLY A 98 -13.85 -15.31 -0.28
C GLY A 98 -14.44 -15.11 1.11
N GLY A 99 -13.79 -14.35 1.98
CA GLY A 99 -14.36 -13.89 3.24
C GLY A 99 -15.50 -12.90 2.97
N LYS A 100 -16.77 -13.34 3.07
CA LYS A 100 -17.92 -12.42 3.00
C LYS A 100 -17.85 -11.42 4.15
N GLU A 101 -18.31 -10.20 3.92
CA GLU A 101 -18.30 -9.06 4.87
C GLU A 101 -18.84 -9.36 6.28
N ASN A 102 -19.53 -10.48 6.47
CA ASN A 102 -20.18 -10.89 7.72
C ASN A 102 -19.58 -12.14 8.37
N THR A 103 -18.50 -12.70 7.84
CA THR A 103 -17.87 -13.85 8.49
C THR A 103 -16.68 -13.36 9.30
N SER A 104 -16.68 -13.66 10.57
CA SER A 104 -15.68 -13.40 11.60
C SER A 104 -14.33 -14.13 11.36
N SER A 105 -13.85 -14.19 10.11
CA SER A 105 -12.50 -14.68 9.84
C SER A 105 -11.52 -13.63 10.31
N SER A 106 -10.72 -13.96 11.31
CA SER A 106 -9.63 -13.12 11.76
C SER A 106 -8.68 -12.83 10.60
N PRO A 107 -8.16 -11.61 10.48
CA PRO A 107 -7.18 -11.27 9.46
C PRO A 107 -5.91 -12.12 9.64
N ILE A 108 -5.29 -12.54 8.54
CA ILE A 108 -4.01 -13.23 8.55
C ILE A 108 -2.83 -12.28 8.76
N ALA A 109 -3.05 -10.99 8.45
CA ALA A 109 -2.13 -9.92 8.82
C ALA A 109 -2.88 -8.61 9.05
N THR A 110 -2.31 -7.77 9.89
CA THR A 110 -2.83 -6.43 10.24
C THR A 110 -1.71 -5.41 10.10
N ILE A 111 -1.93 -4.34 9.34
CA ILE A 111 -0.98 -3.26 9.13
C ILE A 111 -1.50 -2.04 9.89
N VAL A 112 -0.74 -1.63 10.90
CA VAL A 112 -1.12 -0.56 11.84
C VAL A 112 -0.22 0.64 11.63
N PRO A 113 -0.69 1.70 10.94
CA PRO A 113 0.04 2.95 10.88
C PRO A 113 0.22 3.55 12.27
N GLN A 114 1.43 4.00 12.54
CA GLN A 114 1.77 4.74 13.76
C GLN A 114 1.86 6.22 13.41
N TRP A 115 1.30 7.07 14.27
CA TRP A 115 1.36 8.51 14.03
C TRP A 115 2.80 9.03 14.11
N HIS A 116 3.28 9.61 13.01
CA HIS A 116 4.56 10.29 12.96
C HIS A 116 4.46 11.46 11.97
N ALA A 117 4.83 12.66 12.40
CA ALA A 117 4.59 13.88 11.63
C ALA A 117 5.35 13.95 10.29
N LEU A 118 6.52 13.34 10.18
CA LEU A 118 7.43 13.54 9.04
C LEU A 118 7.76 12.28 8.25
N LYS A 119 7.60 11.09 8.82
CA LYS A 119 8.01 9.83 8.17
C LYS A 119 6.93 8.78 8.29
N ASP A 120 6.77 7.95 7.26
CA ASP A 120 5.87 6.83 7.34
C ASP A 120 6.39 5.81 8.36
N LYS A 121 5.50 5.40 9.24
CA LYS A 121 5.79 4.42 10.29
C LYS A 121 4.57 3.52 10.46
N PHE A 122 4.75 2.22 10.23
CA PHE A 122 3.73 1.21 10.55
C PHE A 122 4.37 -0.06 11.07
N ASP A 123 3.57 -0.84 11.77
CA ASP A 123 3.90 -2.19 12.17
C ASP A 123 2.97 -3.17 11.47
N VAL A 124 3.53 -4.29 11.02
CA VAL A 124 2.80 -5.38 10.36
C VAL A 124 2.81 -6.57 11.30
N TYR A 125 1.64 -6.89 11.81
CA TYR A 125 1.39 -8.08 12.63
C TYR A 125 0.88 -9.17 11.70
N LEU A 126 1.51 -10.33 11.71
CA LEU A 126 1.10 -11.45 10.85
C LEU A 126 1.23 -12.78 11.57
N ASN A 127 0.39 -13.73 11.15
CA ASN A 127 0.53 -15.13 11.51
C ASN A 127 1.48 -15.78 10.49
N ASN A 128 2.72 -16.06 10.92
CA ASN A 128 3.79 -16.56 10.04
C ASN A 128 3.51 -18.00 9.62
N ALA A 129 3.09 -18.21 8.37
CA ALA A 129 2.80 -19.52 7.82
C ALA A 129 4.06 -20.44 7.80
N ALA A 130 5.26 -19.88 7.65
CA ALA A 130 6.51 -20.62 7.69
C ALA A 130 6.93 -21.05 9.10
N ALA A 131 6.26 -20.53 10.14
CA ALA A 131 6.49 -20.86 11.55
C ALA A 131 5.22 -21.44 12.22
N GLY A 132 4.38 -22.13 11.46
CA GLY A 132 3.18 -22.76 12.01
C GLY A 132 2.12 -21.78 12.54
N GLY A 133 2.12 -20.53 12.07
CA GLY A 133 1.18 -19.51 12.50
C GLY A 133 1.64 -18.67 13.69
N GLU A 134 2.91 -18.77 14.09
CA GLU A 134 3.48 -17.92 15.14
C GLU A 134 3.34 -16.44 14.80
N GLU A 135 2.90 -15.62 15.77
CA GLU A 135 2.78 -14.18 15.57
C GLU A 135 4.16 -13.56 15.32
N THR A 136 4.26 -12.83 14.24
CA THR A 136 5.48 -12.15 13.81
C THR A 136 5.19 -10.67 13.56
N ILE A 137 6.12 -9.79 13.95
CA ILE A 137 6.01 -8.35 13.78
C ILE A 137 7.11 -7.87 12.87
N LEU A 138 6.73 -7.17 11.79
CA LEU A 138 7.65 -6.41 10.94
C LEU A 138 7.47 -4.92 11.20
N GLU A 139 8.60 -4.21 11.28
CA GLU A 139 8.62 -2.78 11.48
C GLU A 139 8.91 -2.06 10.16
N VAL A 140 7.97 -1.27 9.66
CA VAL A 140 8.13 -0.47 8.44
C VAL A 140 8.44 0.97 8.83
N ARG A 141 9.59 1.48 8.38
CA ARG A 141 10.15 2.76 8.81
C ARG A 141 10.60 3.60 7.62
N GLY A 142 9.97 4.75 7.39
CA GLY A 142 10.42 5.74 6.42
C GLY A 142 11.81 6.29 6.78
N GLN A 143 12.69 6.38 5.80
CA GLN A 143 14.07 6.82 5.99
C GLN A 143 14.25 8.32 5.73
N ASP A 144 13.37 8.92 4.94
CA ASP A 144 13.44 10.33 4.57
C ASP A 144 12.06 11.02 4.67
N ILE A 145 12.09 12.34 4.72
CA ILE A 145 10.90 13.19 4.79
C ILE A 145 10.12 13.26 3.46
N PHE A 146 10.77 12.90 2.35
CA PHE A 146 10.16 12.87 1.02
C PHE A 146 9.46 11.55 0.74
N LYS A 147 9.50 10.61 1.71
CA LYS A 147 8.87 9.29 1.61
C LYS A 147 9.36 8.49 0.39
N SER A 148 10.58 8.78 -0.06
CA SER A 148 11.17 8.12 -1.22
C SER A 148 11.87 6.81 -0.88
N LYS A 149 12.21 6.62 0.41
CA LYS A 149 12.89 5.42 0.91
C LYS A 149 12.22 4.93 2.18
N THR A 150 11.92 3.64 2.22
CA THR A 150 11.34 2.96 3.36
C THR A 150 12.04 1.63 3.59
N HIS A 151 12.30 1.31 4.83
CA HIS A 151 12.95 0.07 5.24
C HIS A 151 11.97 -0.79 6.06
N VAL A 152 12.07 -2.10 5.90
CA VAL A 152 11.33 -3.09 6.71
C VAL A 152 12.33 -3.86 7.54
N TYR A 153 12.06 -3.91 8.84
CA TYR A 153 12.92 -4.57 9.80
C TYR A 153 12.19 -5.74 10.48
N TYR A 154 12.94 -6.77 10.75
CA TYR A 154 12.53 -7.87 11.62
C TYR A 154 13.56 -8.03 12.75
N LYS A 155 13.12 -7.85 14.01
CA LYS A 155 13.99 -7.90 15.19
C LYS A 155 15.27 -7.06 15.02
N GLY A 156 15.12 -5.87 14.42
CA GLY A 156 16.23 -4.93 14.16
C GLY A 156 17.08 -5.22 12.91
N ALA A 157 16.91 -6.38 12.26
CA ALA A 157 17.60 -6.70 11.00
C ALA A 157 16.84 -6.13 9.80
N LEU A 158 17.55 -5.51 8.85
CA LEU A 158 16.97 -5.01 7.60
C LEU A 158 16.65 -6.17 6.67
N VAL A 159 15.37 -6.41 6.38
CA VAL A 159 14.90 -7.52 5.53
C VAL A 159 14.30 -7.07 4.21
N THR A 160 13.91 -5.79 4.08
CA THR A 160 13.44 -5.23 2.80
C THR A 160 13.76 -3.74 2.73
N ALA A 161 14.24 -3.28 1.58
CA ALA A 161 14.43 -1.87 1.27
C ALA A 161 13.50 -1.47 0.11
N ILE A 162 12.68 -0.44 0.32
CA ILE A 162 11.70 0.05 -0.66
C ILE A 162 12.12 1.44 -1.11
N LYS A 163 12.15 1.67 -2.42
CA LYS A 163 12.56 2.93 -3.02
C LYS A 163 11.59 3.36 -4.12
N LEU A 164 11.11 4.60 -4.04
CA LEU A 164 10.39 5.24 -5.13
C LEU A 164 11.37 5.57 -6.27
N LYS A 165 11.14 5.04 -7.47
CA LYS A 165 12.05 5.19 -8.61
C LYS A 165 11.97 6.55 -9.27
N ASP A 166 10.77 7.12 -9.32
CA ASP A 166 10.53 8.40 -9.99
C ASP A 166 9.61 9.26 -9.12
N MET A 167 10.20 10.15 -8.33
CA MET A 167 9.46 11.09 -7.49
C MET A 167 8.56 12.03 -8.31
N VAL A 168 8.97 12.37 -9.53
CA VAL A 168 8.21 13.30 -10.37
C VAL A 168 6.94 12.67 -10.88
N SER A 169 6.93 11.34 -11.09
CA SER A 169 5.74 10.61 -11.56
C SER A 169 4.54 10.73 -10.63
N VAL A 170 4.76 10.93 -9.33
CA VAL A 170 3.69 11.13 -8.33
C VAL A 170 2.87 12.39 -8.62
N TYR A 171 3.49 13.40 -9.24
CA TYR A 171 2.89 14.71 -9.50
C TYR A 171 2.41 14.88 -10.97
N ILE A 172 2.72 13.91 -11.85
CA ILE A 172 2.31 13.97 -13.26
C ILE A 172 0.99 13.22 -13.44
N PRO A 173 -0.11 13.90 -13.79
CA PRO A 173 -1.36 13.25 -14.12
C PRO A 173 -1.17 12.19 -15.22
N GLY A 174 -1.72 11.01 -15.03
CA GLY A 174 -1.63 9.94 -16.01
C GLY A 174 -0.34 9.09 -15.93
N LYS A 175 0.63 9.43 -15.07
CA LYS A 175 1.85 8.64 -14.88
C LYS A 175 1.82 7.98 -13.50
N GLY A 176 1.57 6.67 -13.46
CA GLY A 176 1.58 5.90 -12.22
C GLY A 176 3.00 5.79 -11.65
N PRO A 177 3.19 6.05 -10.35
CA PRO A 177 4.47 5.89 -9.70
C PRO A 177 4.91 4.42 -9.65
N THR A 178 6.22 4.23 -9.52
CA THR A 178 6.84 2.91 -9.49
C THR A 178 7.80 2.83 -8.30
N TRP A 179 7.67 1.77 -7.51
CA TRP A 179 8.56 1.43 -6.41
C TRP A 179 9.39 0.21 -6.73
N GLU A 180 10.62 0.21 -6.28
CA GLU A 180 11.52 -0.93 -6.32
C GLU A 180 11.73 -1.44 -4.90
N LEU A 181 11.59 -2.74 -4.73
CA LEU A 181 11.65 -3.43 -3.46
C LEU A 181 12.78 -4.47 -3.53
N GLU A 182 13.84 -4.21 -2.79
CA GLU A 182 14.93 -5.16 -2.56
C GLU A 182 14.54 -6.04 -1.38
N VAL A 183 14.50 -7.35 -1.57
CA VAL A 183 13.94 -8.34 -0.63
C VAL A 183 15.03 -9.32 -0.23
N ALA A 184 15.19 -9.53 1.08
CA ALA A 184 16.15 -10.50 1.60
C ALA A 184 15.70 -11.94 1.35
N GLU A 185 16.64 -12.86 1.28
CA GLU A 185 16.40 -14.29 1.31
C GLU A 185 15.57 -14.68 2.55
N GLY A 186 14.60 -15.57 2.36
CA GLY A 186 13.69 -16.03 3.42
C GLY A 186 12.43 -15.19 3.58
N MET A 187 12.27 -14.09 2.85
CA MET A 187 11.04 -13.29 2.85
C MET A 187 10.05 -13.77 1.79
N ASP A 188 8.77 -13.67 2.10
CA ASP A 188 7.66 -13.89 1.17
C ASP A 188 7.46 -12.66 0.26
N LEU A 189 7.58 -12.83 -1.04
CA LEU A 189 7.41 -11.78 -2.05
C LEU A 189 5.97 -11.21 -2.06
N SER A 190 4.96 -12.03 -1.74
CA SER A 190 3.57 -11.57 -1.68
C SER A 190 3.33 -10.66 -0.49
N LEU A 191 3.90 -10.97 0.69
CA LEU A 191 3.87 -10.11 1.88
C LEU A 191 4.55 -8.77 1.62
N VAL A 192 5.75 -8.81 1.01
CA VAL A 192 6.49 -7.58 0.68
C VAL A 192 5.73 -6.73 -0.36
N ALA A 193 5.09 -7.37 -1.34
CA ALA A 193 4.25 -6.69 -2.31
C ALA A 193 3.02 -6.02 -1.66
N ILE A 194 2.37 -6.68 -0.70
CA ILE A 194 1.27 -6.10 0.10
C ILE A 194 1.74 -4.84 0.83
N ILE A 195 2.89 -4.90 1.50
CA ILE A 195 3.49 -3.74 2.20
C ILE A 195 3.74 -2.60 1.21
N GLY A 196 4.30 -2.91 0.03
CA GLY A 196 4.55 -1.94 -1.04
C GLY A 196 3.27 -1.28 -1.56
N VAL A 197 2.20 -2.05 -1.76
CA VAL A 197 0.89 -1.54 -2.22
C VAL A 197 0.23 -0.65 -1.17
N VAL A 198 0.28 -1.02 0.11
CA VAL A 198 -0.26 -0.19 1.20
C VAL A 198 0.54 1.10 1.32
N LEU A 199 1.87 1.04 1.27
CA LEU A 199 2.74 2.21 1.28
C LEU A 199 2.43 3.16 0.12
N ALA A 200 2.33 2.63 -1.10
CA ALA A 200 1.99 3.39 -2.30
C ALA A 200 0.63 4.09 -2.18
N THR A 201 -0.35 3.42 -1.60
CA THR A 201 -1.70 3.96 -1.39
C THR A 201 -1.70 5.11 -0.41
N VAL A 202 -1.03 4.96 0.72
CA VAL A 202 -0.95 6.01 1.77
C VAL A 202 -0.24 7.25 1.22
N LEU A 203 0.83 7.08 0.46
CA LEU A 203 1.57 8.18 -0.16
C LEU A 203 0.72 8.94 -1.19
N TYR A 204 0.01 8.22 -2.06
CA TYR A 204 -0.84 8.84 -3.08
C TYR A 204 -1.96 9.68 -2.45
N GLN A 205 -2.62 9.15 -1.43
CA GLN A 205 -3.69 9.89 -0.74
C GLN A 205 -3.21 11.16 -0.05
N SER A 206 -2.03 11.14 0.55
CA SER A 206 -1.46 12.33 1.21
C SER A 206 -1.10 13.42 0.20
N SER A 207 -0.65 13.05 -1.00
CA SER A 207 -0.28 14.00 -2.06
C SER A 207 -1.51 14.62 -2.74
N TYR A 208 -2.57 13.83 -2.95
CA TYR A 208 -3.79 14.32 -3.62
C TYR A 208 -4.62 15.28 -2.75
N LYS A 209 -4.66 15.06 -1.43
CA LYS A 209 -5.35 15.98 -0.50
C LYS A 209 -4.69 17.36 -0.40
N GLY A 210 -3.40 17.47 -0.74
CA GLY A 210 -2.68 18.75 -0.74
C GLY A 210 -2.95 19.62 -1.96
N THR A 211 -3.49 19.08 -3.05
CA THR A 211 -3.72 19.78 -4.33
C THR A 211 -5.19 20.03 -4.67
N ALA A 212 -6.11 19.64 -3.83
CA ALA A 212 -7.53 19.98 -4.04
C ALA A 212 -7.68 21.51 -3.99
N PRO A 213 -8.19 22.19 -5.06
CA PRO A 213 -8.45 23.60 -5.00
C PRO A 213 -9.46 23.86 -3.90
N LYS A 214 -9.13 24.76 -2.97
CA LYS A 214 -10.12 25.28 -2.01
C LYS A 214 -11.27 25.80 -2.86
N SER A 215 -12.44 25.18 -2.77
CA SER A 215 -13.66 25.77 -3.30
C SER A 215 -13.80 27.13 -2.61
N SER A 216 -13.61 28.20 -3.40
CA SER A 216 -13.95 29.54 -2.99
C SER A 216 -15.44 29.53 -2.63
N GLY A 217 -15.72 29.53 -1.35
CA GLY A 217 -17.05 29.78 -0.85
C GLY A 217 -17.47 31.14 -1.40
N SER A 218 -18.46 31.14 -2.27
CA SER A 218 -19.22 32.36 -2.59
C SER A 218 -19.93 32.72 -1.30
N ASP A 219 -19.48 33.82 -0.70
CA ASP A 219 -20.21 34.51 0.34
C ASP A 219 -21.63 34.81 -0.15
N PRO A 220 -22.67 34.56 0.61
CA PRO A 220 -24.00 35.09 0.31
C PRO A 220 -23.95 36.61 0.51
N ASP A 221 -24.20 37.33 -0.58
CA ASP A 221 -24.39 38.77 -0.65
C ASP A 221 -25.47 39.21 0.39
N PRO A 222 -25.14 40.09 1.35
CA PRO A 222 -26.12 40.69 2.20
C PRO A 222 -26.65 41.98 1.52
N GLY A 223 -27.53 41.79 0.56
CA GLY A 223 -27.96 42.90 -0.24
C GLY A 223 -29.45 43.14 -0.30
N VAL A 224 -29.83 44.23 0.27
CA VAL A 224 -30.91 45.13 -0.12
C VAL A 224 -32.30 44.79 0.40
N GLY A 225 -32.64 45.50 1.47
CA GLY A 225 -33.99 45.84 1.87
C GLY A 225 -34.69 46.67 0.81
N SER A 226 -35.92 46.34 0.54
CA SER A 226 -36.85 47.24 -0.09
C SER A 226 -38.14 47.29 0.74
N SER A 227 -38.32 48.42 1.31
CA SER A 227 -39.53 48.91 1.94
C SER A 227 -40.66 49.11 0.91
N GLY A 228 -41.89 48.94 1.32
CA GLY A 228 -43.11 49.39 0.61
C GLY A 228 -44.32 48.78 1.26
N LYS A 229 -44.87 49.43 2.19
CA LYS A 229 -46.08 50.29 2.21
C LYS A 229 -47.29 49.61 1.61
N GLU A 230 -48.27 49.48 2.53
CA GLU A 230 -49.56 50.16 2.64
C GLU A 230 -50.69 49.44 1.88
N LEU A 231 -51.86 49.22 2.33
CA LEU A 231 -52.91 49.91 3.08
C LEU A 231 -54.04 48.93 3.33
N ALA A 232 -54.76 49.14 4.46
CA ALA A 232 -56.10 48.64 4.74
C ALA A 232 -57.13 49.36 3.90
N PRO A 233 -58.40 49.02 3.86
CA PRO A 233 -59.29 49.00 5.07
C PRO A 233 -59.86 47.64 5.43
#